data_a6571fc048ec4b5225cdaab69c0f145c
#
_entry.id   a6571fc048ec4b5225cdaab69c0f145c
#
_cell.length_a   1.000
_cell.length_b   1.000
_cell.length_c   1.000
_cell.angle_alpha   90.00
_cell.angle_beta   90.00
_cell.angle_gamma   90.00
#
_symmetry.space_group_name_H-M   'P 1'
#
loop_
_entity.id
_entity.type
_entity.pdbx_description
1 polymer ?
#
loop_
_entity_poly.entity_id
_entity_poly.type
_entity_poly.pdbx_seq_one_letter_code
_entity_poly.pdbx_strand_id
1 'polypeptide(L)'
;MRAVSLTNRGGRKNNEDYVGYANSDKLWCFVVCDGLGGQSFGEVASEIVCETVCKSFKKAPELSGKALYRYIEKAASVLGEERESTKSNMSSTIVALVTDGEKAVWAHSGDSRLYYISKKKISQITDDHSIAFRDFKEGIITFDEIRTSPNQNKLLSSISDIDDLNFDVSEVIDLKKGDAFVLCTDGFWEYVYEDDIEKSFAKTKSPKEWLEKMLESLHENEKENNDNYSAIAVEV
;
A
#
# COMPACT_ATOMS: atom_id res chain seq x y z
N MET A 1 -4.82 -18.94 -5.38
CA MET A 1 -4.46 -17.52 -5.30
C MET A 1 -3.42 -17.18 -6.37
N ARG A 2 -3.53 -16.04 -7.01
CA ARG A 2 -2.59 -15.52 -8.05
C ARG A 2 -2.29 -14.06 -7.72
N ALA A 3 -1.06 -13.61 -7.96
CA ALA A 3 -0.69 -12.21 -7.74
C ALA A 3 0.27 -11.72 -8.81
N VAL A 4 0.29 -10.42 -9.03
CA VAL A 4 1.24 -9.71 -9.88
C VAL A 4 1.53 -8.35 -9.26
N SER A 5 2.75 -7.88 -9.41
CA SER A 5 3.16 -6.56 -8.93
C SER A 5 3.80 -5.74 -10.06
N LEU A 6 3.75 -4.43 -9.89
CA LEU A 6 4.53 -3.48 -10.66
C LEU A 6 5.08 -2.40 -9.74
N THR A 7 6.16 -1.78 -10.14
CA THR A 7 6.68 -0.52 -9.60
C THR A 7 7.30 0.28 -10.75
N ASN A 8 7.09 1.57 -10.75
CA ASN A 8 7.57 2.46 -11.80
C ASN A 8 7.89 3.85 -11.22
N ARG A 9 8.98 4.44 -11.68
CA ARG A 9 9.39 5.76 -11.22
C ARG A 9 8.51 6.93 -11.70
N GLY A 10 7.58 6.68 -12.66
CA GLY A 10 6.78 7.75 -13.24
C GLY A 10 7.65 8.87 -13.85
N GLY A 11 7.28 10.09 -13.59
CA GLY A 11 8.01 11.30 -14.02
C GLY A 11 9.17 11.70 -13.10
N ARG A 12 9.41 11.01 -12.00
CA ARG A 12 10.46 11.33 -11.01
C ARG A 12 11.85 10.87 -11.48
N LYS A 13 12.92 11.36 -10.85
CA LYS A 13 14.30 10.93 -11.11
C LYS A 13 14.60 9.56 -10.50
N ASN A 14 14.16 9.35 -9.27
CA ASN A 14 14.31 8.12 -8.51
C ASN A 14 12.94 7.47 -8.31
N ASN A 15 12.94 6.19 -7.97
CA ASN A 15 11.76 5.51 -7.48
C ASN A 15 11.92 5.28 -5.98
N GLU A 16 11.11 5.97 -5.20
CA GLU A 16 11.09 5.87 -3.73
C GLU A 16 10.06 4.86 -3.24
N ASP A 17 9.23 4.31 -4.16
CA ASP A 17 8.33 3.19 -3.88
C ASP A 17 9.09 1.86 -3.76
N TYR A 18 8.60 0.98 -2.90
CA TYR A 18 9.08 -0.39 -2.80
C TYR A 18 7.93 -1.38 -2.66
N VAL A 19 7.99 -2.48 -3.42
CA VAL A 19 7.00 -3.55 -3.36
C VAL A 19 7.68 -4.87 -3.02
N GLY A 20 7.09 -5.62 -2.13
CA GLY A 20 7.62 -6.91 -1.70
C GLY A 20 6.56 -7.94 -1.42
N TYR A 21 6.95 -9.19 -1.44
CA TYR A 21 6.12 -10.29 -0.98
C TYR A 21 6.95 -11.38 -0.33
N ALA A 22 6.31 -12.11 0.55
CA ALA A 22 6.87 -13.29 1.18
C ALA A 22 5.82 -14.38 1.26
N ASN A 23 6.24 -15.62 1.18
CA ASN A 23 5.36 -16.76 1.38
C ASN A 23 5.99 -17.80 2.33
N SER A 24 5.15 -18.48 3.06
CA SER A 24 5.52 -19.65 3.88
C SER A 24 4.34 -20.61 3.90
N ASP A 25 4.54 -21.80 3.38
CA ASP A 25 3.50 -22.81 3.16
C ASP A 25 2.29 -22.22 2.39
N LYS A 26 1.15 -22.07 3.08
CA LYS A 26 -0.08 -21.52 2.50
C LYS A 26 -0.25 -20.01 2.73
N LEU A 27 0.57 -19.42 3.61
CA LEU A 27 0.46 -18.01 3.96
C LEU A 27 1.28 -17.15 3.00
N TRP A 28 0.72 -16.01 2.65
CA TRP A 28 1.35 -14.98 1.84
C TRP A 28 1.28 -13.64 2.55
N CYS A 29 2.37 -12.88 2.44
CA CYS A 29 2.43 -11.49 2.88
C CYS A 29 2.79 -10.64 1.67
N PHE A 30 1.97 -9.63 1.35
CA PHE A 30 2.21 -8.64 0.30
C PHE A 30 2.40 -7.29 0.95
N VAL A 31 3.37 -6.51 0.50
CA VAL A 31 3.70 -5.21 1.09
C VAL A 31 3.97 -4.20 -0.02
N VAL A 32 3.39 -3.02 0.13
CA VAL A 32 3.66 -1.84 -0.71
C VAL A 32 4.03 -0.70 0.23
N CYS A 33 5.09 0.02 -0.10
CA CYS A 33 5.63 1.13 0.65
C CYS A 33 5.94 2.29 -0.31
N ASP A 34 5.68 3.51 0.13
CA ASP A 34 6.09 4.76 -0.50
C ASP A 34 7.05 5.48 0.44
N GLY A 35 8.24 5.76 -0.04
CA GLY A 35 9.31 6.33 0.76
C GLY A 35 9.29 7.85 0.76
N LEU A 36 9.41 8.41 1.95
CA LEU A 36 9.38 9.83 2.21
C LEU A 36 10.74 10.30 2.75
N GLY A 37 11.39 11.18 2.02
CA GLY A 37 12.68 11.74 2.49
C GLY A 37 13.38 12.55 1.41
N GLY A 38 14.00 13.67 1.78
CA GLY A 38 14.84 14.43 0.86
C GLY A 38 16.16 13.71 0.56
N GLN A 39 16.79 14.00 -0.59
CA GLN A 39 18.14 13.51 -0.95
C GLN A 39 18.29 11.99 -1.07
N SER A 40 17.33 11.29 -1.66
CA SER A 40 17.34 9.82 -1.90
C SER A 40 17.22 8.96 -0.63
N PHE A 41 16.73 9.49 0.47
CA PHE A 41 16.48 8.70 1.67
C PHE A 41 15.09 8.02 1.66
N GLY A 42 14.16 8.46 0.81
CA GLY A 42 12.84 7.83 0.67
C GLY A 42 12.96 6.38 0.19
N GLU A 43 13.77 6.12 -0.85
CA GLU A 43 14.00 4.76 -1.39
C GLU A 43 14.59 3.81 -0.32
N VAL A 44 15.46 4.33 0.57
CA VAL A 44 16.04 3.55 1.65
C VAL A 44 14.98 3.23 2.71
N ALA A 45 14.11 4.20 3.04
CA ALA A 45 13.07 3.99 4.04
C ALA A 45 12.05 2.93 3.60
N SER A 46 11.53 3.04 2.37
CA SER A 46 10.54 2.09 1.83
C SER A 46 11.12 0.68 1.70
N GLU A 47 12.39 0.54 1.27
CA GLU A 47 13.08 -0.74 1.20
C GLU A 47 13.24 -1.37 2.60
N ILE A 48 13.73 -0.62 3.60
CA ILE A 48 13.89 -1.12 4.98
C ILE A 48 12.56 -1.59 5.53
N VAL A 49 11.49 -0.80 5.40
CA VAL A 49 10.18 -1.16 5.94
C VAL A 49 9.64 -2.42 5.26
N CYS A 50 9.59 -2.45 3.95
CA CYS A 50 9.06 -3.56 3.18
C CYS A 50 9.84 -4.86 3.44
N GLU A 51 11.17 -4.82 3.33
CA GLU A 51 12.01 -6.00 3.53
C GLU A 51 11.95 -6.51 4.97
N THR A 52 11.92 -5.62 5.97
CA THR A 52 11.85 -6.04 7.37
C THR A 52 10.53 -6.73 7.68
N VAL A 53 9.41 -6.24 7.16
CA VAL A 53 8.11 -6.91 7.29
C VAL A 53 8.13 -8.28 6.62
N CYS A 54 8.61 -8.38 5.39
CA CYS A 54 8.72 -9.64 4.66
C CYS A 54 9.64 -10.65 5.37
N LYS A 55 10.79 -10.21 5.90
CA LYS A 55 11.72 -11.04 6.66
C LYS A 55 11.12 -11.49 8.00
N SER A 56 10.41 -10.61 8.69
CA SER A 56 9.72 -10.93 9.96
C SER A 56 8.61 -11.96 9.73
N PHE A 57 7.82 -11.80 8.68
CA PHE A 57 6.82 -12.79 8.27
C PHE A 57 7.45 -14.14 7.96
N LYS A 58 8.51 -14.21 7.16
CA LYS A 58 9.22 -15.49 6.86
C LYS A 58 9.73 -16.20 8.11
N LYS A 59 10.19 -15.45 9.10
CA LYS A 59 10.71 -16.01 10.35
C LYS A 59 9.62 -16.58 11.25
N ALA A 60 8.44 -15.97 11.28
CA ALA A 60 7.32 -16.37 12.13
C ALA A 60 5.98 -16.10 11.40
N PRO A 61 5.63 -16.92 10.39
CA PRO A 61 4.45 -16.70 9.57
C PRO A 61 3.17 -16.91 10.38
N GLU A 62 2.32 -15.89 10.45
CA GLU A 62 1.06 -15.93 11.20
C GLU A 62 0.04 -14.99 10.55
N LEU A 63 -1.22 -15.46 10.40
CA LEU A 63 -2.34 -14.67 9.92
C LEU A 63 -3.10 -14.09 11.12
N SER A 64 -2.64 -12.97 11.62
CA SER A 64 -3.30 -12.23 12.69
C SER A 64 -2.88 -10.77 12.73
N GLY A 65 -3.75 -9.90 13.25
CA GLY A 65 -3.40 -8.49 13.48
C GLY A 65 -2.23 -8.32 14.45
N LYS A 66 -2.10 -9.21 15.44
CA LYS A 66 -0.95 -9.20 16.37
C LYS A 66 0.38 -9.48 15.67
N ALA A 67 0.37 -10.35 14.67
CA ALA A 67 1.55 -10.65 13.89
C ALA A 67 1.96 -9.44 13.03
N LEU A 68 1.01 -8.83 12.32
CA LEU A 68 1.26 -7.60 11.57
C LEU A 68 1.82 -6.49 12.46
N TYR A 69 1.25 -6.33 13.67
CA TYR A 69 1.78 -5.37 14.64
C TYR A 69 3.28 -5.62 14.92
N ARG A 70 3.66 -6.85 15.27
CA ARG A 70 5.06 -7.21 15.53
C ARG A 70 5.99 -7.01 14.33
N TYR A 71 5.50 -7.29 13.12
CA TYR A 71 6.31 -7.12 11.90
C TYR A 71 6.58 -5.64 11.62
N ILE A 72 5.56 -4.80 11.76
CA ILE A 72 5.66 -3.35 11.53
C ILE A 72 6.45 -2.68 12.65
N GLU A 73 6.24 -3.06 13.91
CA GLU A 73 7.03 -2.59 15.06
C GLU A 73 8.53 -2.88 14.85
N LYS A 74 8.86 -4.09 14.36
CA LYS A 74 10.26 -4.41 14.02
C LYS A 74 10.77 -3.55 12.87
N ALA A 75 9.96 -3.26 11.85
CA ALA A 75 10.35 -2.40 10.75
C ALA A 75 10.61 -0.96 11.23
N ALA A 76 9.75 -0.42 12.08
CA ALA A 76 9.94 0.89 12.70
C ALA A 76 11.23 0.96 13.53
N SER A 77 11.52 -0.07 14.33
CA SER A 77 12.79 -0.16 15.08
C SER A 77 14.01 -0.13 14.17
N VAL A 78 14.03 -0.89 13.06
CA VAL A 78 15.16 -0.93 12.14
C VAL A 78 15.30 0.41 11.38
N LEU A 79 14.19 1.00 10.98
CA LEU A 79 14.21 2.30 10.32
C LEU A 79 14.68 3.41 11.27
N GLY A 80 14.27 3.39 12.54
CA GLY A 80 14.74 4.32 13.57
C GLY A 80 16.25 4.25 13.76
N GLU A 81 16.84 3.05 13.84
CA GLU A 81 18.28 2.85 13.90
C GLU A 81 19.01 3.46 12.69
N GLU A 82 18.45 3.29 11.48
CA GLU A 82 19.04 3.84 10.25
C GLU A 82 18.89 5.38 10.19
N ARG A 83 17.77 5.93 10.65
CA ARG A 83 17.55 7.39 10.78
C ARG A 83 18.58 8.03 11.70
N GLU A 84 18.87 7.42 12.85
CA GLU A 84 19.90 7.88 13.77
C GLU A 84 21.29 7.85 13.12
N SER A 85 21.63 6.74 12.44
CA SER A 85 22.93 6.56 11.80
C SER A 85 23.19 7.57 10.69
N THR A 86 22.18 7.88 9.88
CA THR A 86 22.25 8.80 8.74
C THR A 86 21.91 10.25 9.10
N LYS A 87 21.39 10.48 10.30
CA LYS A 87 20.83 11.78 10.76
C LYS A 87 19.77 12.31 9.80
N SER A 88 18.99 11.40 9.22
CA SER A 88 17.90 11.73 8.31
C SER A 88 16.56 11.74 9.05
N ASN A 89 15.56 12.34 8.41
CA ASN A 89 14.16 12.29 8.86
C ASN A 89 13.31 11.45 7.90
N MET A 90 13.91 10.47 7.21
CA MET A 90 13.22 9.58 6.30
C MET A 90 12.12 8.80 7.00
N SER A 91 11.06 8.51 6.28
CA SER A 91 9.95 7.67 6.73
C SER A 91 9.33 6.95 5.53
N SER A 92 8.37 6.10 5.76
CA SER A 92 7.68 5.39 4.67
C SER A 92 6.22 5.18 5.01
N THR A 93 5.35 5.22 4.01
CA THR A 93 4.04 4.60 4.12
C THR A 93 4.18 3.08 4.18
N ILE A 94 3.14 2.40 4.55
CA ILE A 94 3.02 0.96 4.39
C ILE A 94 1.56 0.56 4.18
N VAL A 95 1.35 -0.39 3.30
CA VAL A 95 0.17 -1.25 3.30
C VAL A 95 0.63 -2.70 3.18
N ALA A 96 0.23 -3.53 4.14
CA ALA A 96 0.63 -4.93 4.24
C ALA A 96 -0.59 -5.83 4.38
N LEU A 97 -0.68 -6.87 3.54
CA LEU A 97 -1.73 -7.88 3.51
C LEU A 97 -1.17 -9.25 3.83
N VAL A 98 -1.75 -9.95 4.80
CA VAL A 98 -1.47 -11.39 5.05
C VAL A 98 -2.71 -12.20 4.74
N THR A 99 -2.57 -13.27 3.94
CA THR A 99 -3.67 -14.13 3.52
C THR A 99 -3.22 -15.56 3.27
N ASP A 100 -4.14 -16.52 3.45
CA ASP A 100 -4.01 -17.93 3.04
C ASP A 100 -4.93 -18.29 1.85
N GLY A 101 -5.68 -17.30 1.33
CA GLY A 101 -6.70 -17.47 0.30
C GLY A 101 -8.09 -17.87 0.85
N GLU A 102 -8.23 -18.15 2.14
CA GLU A 102 -9.50 -18.37 2.83
C GLU A 102 -9.81 -17.25 3.81
N LYS A 103 -8.76 -16.62 4.35
CA LYS A 103 -8.84 -15.48 5.28
C LYS A 103 -7.81 -14.42 4.89
N ALA A 104 -8.06 -13.19 5.33
CA ALA A 104 -7.14 -12.08 5.16
C ALA A 104 -7.16 -11.15 6.38
N VAL A 105 -6.02 -10.49 6.59
CA VAL A 105 -5.85 -9.39 7.53
C VAL A 105 -4.83 -8.42 6.94
N TRP A 106 -5.03 -7.12 7.12
CA TRP A 106 -4.10 -6.09 6.62
C TRP A 106 -3.84 -5.02 7.66
N ALA A 107 -2.77 -4.28 7.42
CA ALA A 107 -2.43 -3.10 8.19
C ALA A 107 -1.93 -2.01 7.23
N HIS A 108 -2.10 -0.73 7.62
CA HIS A 108 -1.60 0.39 6.84
C HIS A 108 -1.22 1.58 7.71
N SER A 109 -0.29 2.40 7.21
CA SER A 109 0.06 3.73 7.70
C SER A 109 0.43 4.61 6.51
N GLY A 110 -0.09 5.84 6.50
CA GLY A 110 0.06 6.75 5.36
C GLY A 110 -1.15 6.73 4.44
N ASP A 111 -0.94 7.07 3.18
CA ASP A 111 -1.96 7.19 2.12
C ASP A 111 -1.81 6.16 1.00
N SER A 112 -0.87 5.22 1.11
CA SER A 112 -0.91 3.99 0.33
C SER A 112 -2.15 3.18 0.69
N ARG A 113 -2.88 2.69 -0.31
CA ARG A 113 -4.22 2.10 -0.11
C ARG A 113 -4.26 0.61 -0.35
N LEU A 114 -5.18 -0.06 0.36
CA LEU A 114 -5.67 -1.38 0.03
C LEU A 114 -7.14 -1.27 -0.38
N TYR A 115 -7.46 -1.82 -1.54
CA TYR A 115 -8.82 -2.03 -2.02
C TYR A 115 -9.15 -3.51 -1.87
N TYR A 116 -10.21 -3.83 -1.13
CA TYR A 116 -10.79 -5.18 -1.06
C TYR A 116 -11.99 -5.26 -1.99
N ILE A 117 -11.95 -6.18 -2.94
CA ILE A 117 -13.00 -6.40 -3.94
C ILE A 117 -13.71 -7.73 -3.63
N SER A 118 -15.01 -7.66 -3.44
CA SER A 118 -15.88 -8.83 -3.30
C SER A 118 -17.08 -8.70 -4.24
N LYS A 119 -17.47 -9.80 -4.85
CA LYS A 119 -18.57 -9.81 -5.85
C LYS A 119 -18.36 -8.80 -7.00
N LYS A 120 -17.10 -8.60 -7.38
CA LYS A 120 -16.65 -7.64 -8.42
C LYS A 120 -16.91 -6.17 -8.09
N LYS A 121 -17.09 -5.83 -6.83
CA LYS A 121 -17.25 -4.47 -6.32
C LYS A 121 -16.28 -4.20 -5.20
N ILE A 122 -15.79 -2.98 -5.11
CA ILE A 122 -15.02 -2.53 -3.97
C ILE A 122 -15.91 -2.59 -2.74
N SER A 123 -15.50 -3.41 -1.78
CA SER A 123 -16.21 -3.63 -0.54
C SER A 123 -15.59 -2.83 0.62
N GLN A 124 -14.30 -2.56 0.52
CA GLN A 124 -13.57 -1.78 1.53
C GLN A 124 -12.35 -1.12 0.89
N ILE A 125 -12.04 0.09 1.37
CA ILE A 125 -10.82 0.85 1.08
C ILE A 125 -10.23 1.23 2.44
N THR A 126 -8.90 1.24 2.57
CA THR A 126 -8.23 1.78 3.76
C THR A 126 -8.46 3.29 3.87
N ASP A 127 -8.58 3.79 5.08
CA ASP A 127 -8.72 5.22 5.38
C ASP A 127 -7.33 5.88 5.36
N ASP A 128 -7.05 6.82 4.45
CA ASP A 128 -5.73 7.45 4.37
C ASP A 128 -5.39 8.22 5.65
N HIS A 129 -4.18 8.11 6.12
CA HIS A 129 -3.64 8.95 7.20
C HIS A 129 -3.10 10.26 6.61
N SER A 130 -3.97 11.06 6.00
CA SER A 130 -3.64 12.34 5.38
C SER A 130 -4.58 13.46 5.82
N ILE A 131 -4.12 14.71 5.65
CA ILE A 131 -4.95 15.89 5.91
C ILE A 131 -6.16 15.93 4.96
N ALA A 132 -5.97 15.58 3.69
CA ALA A 132 -7.06 15.56 2.72
C ALA A 132 -8.15 14.54 3.09
N PHE A 133 -7.75 13.36 3.58
CA PHE A 133 -8.73 12.36 4.02
C PHE A 133 -9.48 12.80 5.29
N ARG A 134 -8.79 13.46 6.23
CA ARG A 134 -9.46 14.09 7.39
C ARG A 134 -10.47 15.14 6.93
N ASP A 135 -10.10 16.01 6.00
CA ASP A 135 -10.99 17.05 5.46
C ASP A 135 -12.23 16.44 4.78
N PHE A 136 -12.08 15.28 4.12
CA PHE A 136 -13.20 14.47 3.62
C PHE A 136 -14.08 13.94 4.75
N LYS A 137 -13.51 13.35 5.80
CA LYS A 137 -14.27 12.81 6.95
C LYS A 137 -15.04 13.92 7.69
N GLU A 138 -14.52 15.14 7.70
CA GLU A 138 -15.17 16.33 8.27
C GLU A 138 -16.21 16.95 7.31
N GLY A 139 -16.35 16.44 6.08
CA GLY A 139 -17.30 16.93 5.08
C GLY A 139 -16.90 18.25 4.42
N ILE A 140 -15.62 18.63 4.51
CA ILE A 140 -15.06 19.86 3.88
C ILE A 140 -14.88 19.62 2.39
N ILE A 141 -14.44 18.42 1.99
CA ILE A 141 -14.28 17.99 0.59
C ILE A 141 -15.00 16.66 0.36
N THR A 142 -15.25 16.31 -0.89
CA THR A 142 -15.76 14.98 -1.30
C THR A 142 -14.62 13.97 -1.40
N PHE A 143 -14.94 12.68 -1.49
CA PHE A 143 -13.94 11.62 -1.67
C PHE A 143 -13.13 11.80 -2.96
N ASP A 144 -13.78 12.18 -4.06
CA ASP A 144 -13.10 12.42 -5.35
C ASP A 144 -12.15 13.62 -5.29
N GLU A 145 -12.46 14.63 -4.47
CA GLU A 145 -11.61 15.81 -4.29
C GLU A 145 -10.32 15.53 -3.50
N ILE A 146 -10.22 14.39 -2.81
CA ILE A 146 -8.96 13.96 -2.16
C ILE A 146 -7.82 13.96 -3.19
N ARG A 147 -8.06 13.41 -4.40
CA ARG A 147 -7.06 13.25 -5.49
C ARG A 147 -6.47 14.57 -5.99
N THR A 148 -7.16 15.67 -5.78
CA THR A 148 -6.76 17.00 -6.26
C THR A 148 -6.57 18.01 -5.15
N SER A 149 -6.68 17.58 -3.89
CA SER A 149 -6.51 18.43 -2.72
C SER A 149 -5.07 18.95 -2.61
N PRO A 150 -4.85 20.23 -2.32
CA PRO A 150 -3.51 20.76 -2.04
C PRO A 150 -2.91 20.21 -0.73
N ASN A 151 -3.69 19.46 0.04
CA ASN A 151 -3.29 18.80 1.27
C ASN A 151 -3.11 17.28 1.12
N GLN A 152 -3.22 16.74 -0.09
CA GLN A 152 -3.17 15.30 -0.34
C GLN A 152 -1.89 14.66 0.20
N ASN A 153 -0.72 15.20 -0.16
CA ASN A 153 0.60 14.68 0.25
C ASN A 153 1.00 15.07 1.68
N LYS A 154 0.06 15.59 2.50
CA LYS A 154 0.34 15.94 3.90
C LYS A 154 -0.12 14.81 4.80
N LEU A 155 0.79 13.92 5.10
CA LEU A 155 0.52 12.77 5.94
C LEU A 155 0.38 13.16 7.41
N LEU A 156 -0.51 12.45 8.09
CA LEU A 156 -0.73 12.48 9.55
C LEU A 156 0.01 11.34 10.25
N SER A 157 0.37 10.28 9.49
CA SER A 157 1.09 9.13 9.99
C SER A 157 1.93 8.49 8.89
N SER A 158 3.10 8.01 9.25
CA SER A 158 4.00 7.17 8.44
C SER A 158 4.89 6.37 9.38
N ILE A 159 5.52 5.32 8.88
CA ILE A 159 6.49 4.55 9.65
C ILE A 159 7.82 5.32 9.68
N SER A 160 8.26 5.69 10.86
CA SER A 160 9.49 6.44 11.09
C SER A 160 10.39 5.77 12.13
N ASP A 161 9.95 5.70 13.38
CA ASP A 161 10.58 4.96 14.46
C ASP A 161 9.50 4.43 15.42
N ILE A 162 9.93 3.70 16.44
CA ILE A 162 9.01 3.01 17.36
C ILE A 162 8.24 3.97 18.28
N ASP A 163 8.81 5.12 18.61
CA ASP A 163 8.22 6.05 19.56
C ASP A 163 7.03 6.82 18.94
N ASP A 164 7.06 7.00 17.62
CA ASP A 164 6.00 7.68 16.85
C ASP A 164 5.14 6.71 16.03
N LEU A 165 5.18 5.40 16.36
CA LEU A 165 4.51 4.38 15.57
C LEU A 165 3.00 4.46 15.67
N ASN A 166 2.35 4.75 14.54
CA ASN A 166 0.90 4.81 14.39
C ASN A 166 0.46 4.18 13.08
N PHE A 167 -0.42 3.18 13.15
CA PHE A 167 -0.97 2.47 12.00
C PHE A 167 -2.26 1.74 12.37
N ASP A 168 -3.09 1.48 11.38
CA ASP A 168 -4.33 0.74 11.54
C ASP A 168 -4.17 -0.73 11.16
N VAL A 169 -4.92 -1.59 11.85
CA VAL A 169 -4.97 -3.04 11.57
C VAL A 169 -6.42 -3.46 11.44
N SER A 170 -6.75 -4.17 10.36
CA SER A 170 -8.08 -4.71 10.14
C SER A 170 -8.41 -5.88 11.09
N GLU A 171 -9.69 -6.19 11.22
CA GLU A 171 -10.11 -7.52 11.67
C GLU A 171 -9.70 -8.59 10.64
N VAL A 172 -9.63 -9.85 11.10
CA VAL A 172 -9.49 -10.98 10.20
C VAL A 172 -10.82 -11.23 9.50
N ILE A 173 -10.83 -11.25 8.18
CA ILE A 173 -12.03 -11.50 7.40
C ILE A 173 -11.96 -12.86 6.70
N ASP A 174 -13.12 -13.49 6.47
CA ASP A 174 -13.25 -14.67 5.62
C ASP A 174 -13.37 -14.26 4.15
N LEU A 175 -12.62 -14.94 3.29
CA LEU A 175 -12.60 -14.70 1.85
C LEU A 175 -13.47 -15.70 1.10
N LYS A 176 -13.93 -15.31 -0.08
CA LYS A 176 -14.66 -16.14 -1.02
C LYS A 176 -13.88 -16.24 -2.33
N LYS A 177 -14.04 -17.37 -3.00
CA LYS A 177 -13.47 -17.53 -4.34
C LYS A 177 -13.92 -16.39 -5.27
N GLY A 178 -12.95 -15.73 -5.88
CA GLY A 178 -13.17 -14.57 -6.74
C GLY A 178 -13.15 -13.23 -6.01
N ASP A 179 -12.83 -13.22 -4.70
CA ASP A 179 -12.44 -12.00 -4.02
C ASP A 179 -11.02 -11.59 -4.49
N ALA A 180 -10.71 -10.31 -4.37
CA ALA A 180 -9.43 -9.77 -4.84
C ALA A 180 -8.99 -8.56 -4.02
N PHE A 181 -7.71 -8.22 -4.14
CA PHE A 181 -7.13 -7.04 -3.50
C PHE A 181 -6.26 -6.27 -4.49
N VAL A 182 -6.23 -4.94 -4.34
CA VAL A 182 -5.19 -4.08 -4.89
C VAL A 182 -4.54 -3.36 -3.74
N LEU A 183 -3.22 -3.46 -3.62
CA LEU A 183 -2.40 -2.64 -2.74
C LEU A 183 -1.65 -1.66 -3.64
N CYS A 184 -1.62 -0.38 -3.33
CA CYS A 184 -0.97 0.60 -4.20
C CYS A 184 -0.52 1.86 -3.45
N THR A 185 0.46 2.55 -4.03
CA THR A 185 0.90 3.89 -3.62
C THR A 185 -0.01 4.98 -4.19
N ASP A 186 0.16 6.22 -3.73
CA ASP A 186 -0.66 7.38 -4.13
C ASP A 186 -0.53 7.68 -5.63
N GLY A 187 0.66 7.64 -6.22
CA GLY A 187 0.84 7.85 -7.65
C GLY A 187 0.13 6.82 -8.53
N PHE A 188 -0.35 5.70 -7.98
CA PHE A 188 -1.22 4.78 -8.67
C PHE A 188 -2.70 5.17 -8.52
N TRP A 189 -3.21 5.30 -7.27
CA TRP A 189 -4.62 5.55 -7.05
C TRP A 189 -5.05 6.98 -7.41
N GLU A 190 -4.13 7.94 -7.52
CA GLU A 190 -4.45 9.27 -8.03
C GLU A 190 -5.04 9.25 -9.44
N TYR A 191 -4.59 8.32 -10.27
CA TYR A 191 -4.93 8.24 -11.70
C TYR A 191 -5.76 7.02 -12.08
N VAL A 192 -5.91 6.04 -11.18
CA VAL A 192 -6.79 4.88 -11.35
C VAL A 192 -8.01 5.04 -10.45
N TYR A 193 -9.17 5.30 -11.05
CA TYR A 193 -10.40 5.51 -10.30
C TYR A 193 -11.02 4.19 -9.85
N GLU A 194 -11.82 4.23 -8.80
CA GLU A 194 -12.52 3.06 -8.23
C GLU A 194 -13.36 2.34 -9.29
N ASP A 195 -14.03 3.10 -10.14
CA ASP A 195 -14.81 2.58 -11.28
C ASP A 195 -13.95 1.78 -12.28
N ASP A 196 -12.69 2.21 -12.51
CA ASP A 196 -11.76 1.53 -13.41
C ASP A 196 -11.25 0.24 -12.80
N ILE A 197 -10.96 0.24 -11.49
CA ILE A 197 -10.60 -0.98 -10.74
C ILE A 197 -11.72 -2.03 -10.88
N GLU A 198 -12.98 -1.65 -10.62
CA GLU A 198 -14.13 -2.55 -10.70
C GLU A 198 -14.42 -3.03 -12.12
N LYS A 199 -14.47 -2.09 -13.08
CA LYS A 199 -14.78 -2.41 -14.49
C LYS A 199 -13.72 -3.29 -15.14
N SER A 200 -12.45 -3.05 -14.84
CA SER A 200 -11.34 -3.86 -15.35
C SER A 200 -11.35 -5.25 -14.72
N PHE A 201 -11.53 -5.37 -13.39
CA PHE A 201 -11.64 -6.66 -12.71
C PHE A 201 -12.77 -7.52 -13.27
N ALA A 202 -13.93 -6.92 -13.56
CA ALA A 202 -15.06 -7.66 -14.08
C ALA A 202 -14.84 -8.27 -15.48
N LYS A 203 -13.90 -7.71 -16.28
CA LYS A 203 -13.64 -8.06 -17.68
C LYS A 203 -12.40 -8.93 -17.89
N THR A 204 -11.52 -9.02 -16.90
CA THR A 204 -10.23 -9.72 -16.99
C THR A 204 -10.31 -11.12 -16.35
N LYS A 205 -9.34 -11.98 -16.69
CA LYS A 205 -9.29 -13.39 -16.23
C LYS A 205 -8.03 -13.70 -15.41
N SER A 206 -7.19 -12.71 -15.21
CA SER A 206 -5.96 -12.85 -14.42
C SER A 206 -5.57 -11.54 -13.77
N PRO A 207 -4.86 -11.57 -12.63
CA PRO A 207 -4.31 -10.36 -12.03
C PRO A 207 -3.44 -9.54 -12.98
N LYS A 208 -2.72 -10.22 -13.88
CA LYS A 208 -1.86 -9.56 -14.88
C LYS A 208 -2.69 -8.72 -15.85
N GLU A 209 -3.70 -9.32 -16.49
CA GLU A 209 -4.61 -8.58 -17.38
C GLU A 209 -5.33 -7.45 -16.64
N TRP A 210 -5.70 -7.68 -15.39
CA TRP A 210 -6.35 -6.68 -14.57
C TRP A 210 -5.45 -5.49 -14.30
N LEU A 211 -4.21 -5.75 -13.89
CA LEU A 211 -3.22 -4.69 -13.64
C LEU A 211 -2.88 -3.93 -14.93
N GLU A 212 -2.75 -4.63 -16.06
CA GLU A 212 -2.51 -4.00 -17.37
C GLU A 212 -3.66 -3.06 -17.75
N LYS A 213 -4.92 -3.43 -17.48
CA LYS A 213 -6.09 -2.57 -17.73
C LYS A 213 -6.14 -1.35 -16.79
N MET A 214 -5.75 -1.51 -15.53
CA MET A 214 -5.63 -0.38 -14.62
C MET A 214 -4.50 0.58 -15.07
N LEU A 215 -3.41 0.04 -15.62
CA LEU A 215 -2.33 0.87 -16.20
C LEU A 215 -2.76 1.64 -17.44
N GLU A 216 -3.61 1.06 -18.30
CA GLU A 216 -4.19 1.81 -19.41
C GLU A 216 -4.95 3.05 -18.90
N SER A 217 -5.79 2.90 -17.86
CA SER A 217 -6.49 4.01 -17.20
C SER A 217 -5.52 5.02 -16.58
N LEU A 218 -4.46 4.54 -15.92
CA LEU A 218 -3.44 5.41 -15.34
C LEU A 218 -2.83 6.30 -16.43
N HIS A 219 -2.36 5.72 -17.55
CA HIS A 219 -1.73 6.45 -18.65
C HIS A 219 -2.68 7.39 -19.39
N GLU A 220 -3.98 7.13 -19.38
CA GLU A 220 -4.99 8.05 -19.94
C GLU A 220 -5.21 9.29 -19.07
N ASN A 221 -5.03 9.16 -17.75
CA ASN A 221 -5.33 10.20 -16.77
C ASN A 221 -4.09 10.92 -16.23
N GLU A 222 -2.88 10.32 -16.34
CA GLU A 222 -1.66 10.85 -15.73
C GLU A 222 -1.26 12.23 -16.29
N LYS A 223 -0.64 13.01 -15.42
CA LYS A 223 -0.09 14.34 -15.77
C LYS A 223 1.41 14.24 -16.00
N GLU A 224 1.96 15.26 -16.68
CA GLU A 224 3.42 15.43 -16.74
C GLU A 224 4.01 15.50 -15.30
N ASN A 225 5.13 14.80 -15.10
CA ASN A 225 5.82 14.70 -13.81
C ASN A 225 5.01 14.01 -12.69
N ASN A 226 4.15 13.03 -13.06
CA ASN A 226 3.47 12.16 -12.11
C ASN A 226 4.45 11.50 -11.13
N ASP A 227 3.95 11.09 -9.97
CA ASP A 227 4.76 10.44 -8.93
C ASP A 227 5.20 9.03 -9.32
N ASN A 228 6.06 8.45 -8.48
CA ASN A 228 6.29 7.00 -8.50
C ASN A 228 4.94 6.30 -8.32
N TYR A 229 4.73 5.20 -9.02
CA TYR A 229 3.51 4.43 -8.86
C TYR A 229 3.78 2.94 -8.77
N SER A 230 3.21 2.33 -7.78
CA SER A 230 3.38 0.91 -7.49
C SER A 230 2.08 0.26 -7.12
N ALA A 231 1.90 -0.99 -7.52
CA ALA A 231 0.72 -1.76 -7.16
C ALA A 231 0.99 -3.27 -7.11
N ILE A 232 0.23 -3.97 -6.28
CA ILE A 232 0.11 -5.42 -6.26
C ILE A 232 -1.36 -5.78 -6.42
N ALA A 233 -1.70 -6.54 -7.47
CA ALA A 233 -3.02 -7.11 -7.67
C ALA A 233 -3.01 -8.58 -7.23
N VAL A 234 -3.93 -8.95 -6.33
CA VAL A 234 -4.07 -10.31 -5.77
C VAL A 234 -5.47 -10.82 -6.04
N GLU A 235 -5.59 -12.05 -6.56
CA GLU A 235 -6.85 -12.75 -6.80
C GLU A 235 -6.89 -14.07 -6.03
N VAL A 236 -7.98 -14.30 -5.28
CA VAL A 236 -8.23 -15.47 -4.42
C VAL A 236 -8.86 -16.62 -5.19
#